data_89e6a4e32d19aecea10174ce01646c41
#
_entry.id   89e6a4e32d19aecea10174ce01646c41
#
_cell.length_a   1.000
_cell.length_b   1.000
_cell.length_c   1.000
_cell.angle_alpha   90.00
_cell.angle_beta   90.00
_cell.angle_gamma   90.00
#
_symmetry.space_group_name_H-M   'P 1'
#
loop_
_entity.id
_entity.type
_entity.pdbx_description
1 polymer ?
#
loop_
_entity_poly.entity_id
_entity_poly.type
_entity_poly.pdbx_seq_one_letter_code
_entity_poly.pdbx_strand_id
1 'polypeptide(L)'
;DVPSNDDCDGAIAQVNGVTFTGSTCCASAEAMDIAWAGLGSSYGVWFTFNSSNYDTFDFTAENLSNDVLGFVMMEGADCASLNTVVGCQFTGTCAGSVEDFTTLVPNTDYYFLIYTNDAATCGDFEFTTTGVILGCTDAQATNYNAEATQDNGTCEYEGVIPANDLCDNAITLECNTVTTGSTGGS
;
A
#
# COMPACT_ATOMS: atom_id res chain seq x y z
N ASP A 1 26.12 -15.14 -10.50
CA ASP A 1 25.52 -16.07 -9.53
C ASP A 1 24.01 -15.87 -9.58
N VAL A 2 23.25 -16.96 -9.44
CA VAL A 2 21.80 -16.93 -9.37
C VAL A 2 21.37 -16.14 -8.13
N PRO A 3 20.39 -15.24 -8.23
CA PRO A 3 19.88 -14.49 -7.07
C PRO A 3 19.37 -15.42 -5.96
N SER A 4 19.54 -15.04 -4.70
CA SER A 4 19.11 -15.86 -3.56
C SER A 4 17.59 -15.99 -3.45
N ASN A 5 16.85 -15.10 -4.10
CA ASN A 5 15.40 -15.05 -4.18
C ASN A 5 14.89 -15.37 -5.61
N ASP A 6 15.63 -16.21 -6.32
CA ASP A 6 15.27 -16.70 -7.64
C ASP A 6 14.01 -17.58 -7.58
N ASP A 7 13.91 -18.42 -6.55
CA ASP A 7 12.73 -19.25 -6.29
C ASP A 7 11.80 -18.59 -5.26
N CYS A 8 10.49 -18.83 -5.37
CA CYS A 8 9.49 -18.30 -4.45
C CYS A 8 9.77 -18.66 -2.97
N ASP A 9 10.25 -19.88 -2.70
CA ASP A 9 10.63 -20.32 -1.35
C ASP A 9 11.82 -19.53 -0.77
N GLY A 10 12.58 -18.86 -1.64
CA GLY A 10 13.69 -17.96 -1.31
C GLY A 10 13.29 -16.49 -1.26
N ALA A 11 12.01 -16.18 -1.35
CA ALA A 11 11.53 -14.80 -1.41
C ALA A 11 12.07 -13.92 -0.27
N ILE A 12 12.56 -12.72 -0.62
CA ILE A 12 13.08 -11.77 0.36
C ILE A 12 11.94 -11.02 1.03
N ALA A 13 11.84 -11.14 2.37
CA ALA A 13 10.87 -10.37 3.14
C ALA A 13 11.18 -8.86 3.07
N GLN A 14 10.21 -8.10 2.59
CA GLN A 14 10.31 -6.65 2.53
C GLN A 14 10.12 -6.03 3.91
N VAL A 15 10.91 -5.03 4.21
CA VAL A 15 10.77 -4.20 5.40
C VAL A 15 9.95 -2.98 5.04
N ASN A 16 8.93 -2.70 5.83
CA ASN A 16 8.02 -1.57 5.62
C ASN A 16 8.75 -0.25 5.35
N GLY A 17 8.46 0.36 4.19
CA GLY A 17 9.01 1.64 3.76
C GLY A 17 10.49 1.61 3.34
N VAL A 18 11.10 0.43 3.25
CA VAL A 18 12.50 0.30 2.84
C VAL A 18 12.57 -0.10 1.36
N THR A 19 13.30 0.70 0.58
CA THR A 19 13.55 0.40 -0.83
C THR A 19 14.63 -0.67 -0.96
N PHE A 20 14.30 -1.71 -1.71
CA PHE A 20 15.25 -2.74 -2.14
C PHE A 20 15.70 -2.45 -3.56
N THR A 21 17.00 -2.50 -3.82
CA THR A 21 17.58 -2.42 -5.17
C THR A 21 18.03 -3.81 -5.59
N GLY A 22 17.57 -4.28 -6.74
CA GLY A 22 17.85 -5.61 -7.25
C GLY A 22 17.98 -5.68 -8.75
N SER A 23 18.20 -6.91 -9.23
CA SER A 23 18.31 -7.19 -10.66
C SER A 23 17.68 -8.54 -10.97
N THR A 24 17.06 -8.67 -12.13
CA THR A 24 16.60 -9.95 -12.67
C THR A 24 17.70 -10.70 -13.43
N CYS A 25 18.91 -10.12 -13.50
CA CYS A 25 20.03 -10.75 -14.20
C CYS A 25 20.44 -12.06 -13.51
N CYS A 26 20.63 -13.10 -14.32
CA CYS A 26 20.97 -14.46 -13.89
C CYS A 26 19.82 -15.20 -13.14
N ALA A 27 18.62 -14.65 -13.09
CA ALA A 27 17.47 -15.42 -12.63
C ALA A 27 17.23 -16.63 -13.53
N SER A 28 16.80 -17.76 -12.95
CA SER A 28 16.47 -18.96 -13.68
C SER A 28 15.04 -18.91 -14.24
N ALA A 29 14.73 -19.85 -15.13
CA ALA A 29 13.38 -19.95 -15.68
C ALA A 29 12.44 -20.52 -14.63
N GLU A 30 11.49 -19.73 -14.18
CA GLU A 30 10.37 -20.17 -13.39
C GLU A 30 9.30 -20.77 -14.28
N ALA A 31 8.94 -22.05 -14.03
CA ALA A 31 7.78 -22.70 -14.63
C ALA A 31 6.52 -22.25 -13.91
N MET A 32 6.32 -20.95 -13.79
CA MET A 32 5.06 -20.44 -13.25
C MET A 32 4.00 -20.53 -14.32
N ASP A 33 3.09 -21.48 -14.14
CA ASP A 33 1.74 -21.44 -14.71
C ASP A 33 0.99 -20.27 -14.07
N ILE A 34 1.56 -19.05 -14.24
CA ILE A 34 0.77 -17.87 -13.97
C ILE A 34 -0.31 -17.91 -15.05
N ALA A 35 -1.54 -18.21 -14.62
CA ALA A 35 -2.73 -18.22 -15.49
C ALA A 35 -3.03 -16.82 -16.05
N TRP A 36 -2.01 -15.98 -16.15
CA TRP A 36 -2.02 -14.63 -16.68
C TRP A 36 -1.53 -14.64 -18.11
N ALA A 37 -2.53 -14.78 -19.00
CA ALA A 37 -2.43 -14.38 -20.42
C ALA A 37 -1.18 -14.89 -21.16
N GLY A 38 -0.86 -16.17 -21.09
CA GLY A 38 0.08 -16.78 -22.02
C GLY A 38 1.54 -16.36 -21.83
N LEU A 39 1.91 -15.93 -20.63
CA LEU A 39 3.33 -15.78 -20.27
C LEU A 39 3.94 -17.19 -20.22
N GLY A 40 4.92 -17.43 -21.09
CA GLY A 40 5.80 -18.59 -21.01
C GLY A 40 6.68 -18.53 -19.76
N SER A 41 7.84 -19.18 -19.80
CA SER A 41 8.81 -19.07 -18.70
C SER A 41 9.14 -17.61 -18.40
N SER A 42 9.13 -17.23 -17.12
CA SER A 42 9.61 -15.95 -16.63
C SER A 42 10.96 -16.13 -15.92
N TYR A 43 11.77 -15.09 -15.90
CA TYR A 43 13.08 -15.04 -15.27
C TYR A 43 13.02 -13.90 -14.26
N GLY A 44 12.85 -14.20 -12.99
CA GLY A 44 12.51 -13.17 -12.03
C GLY A 44 13.03 -13.42 -10.62
N VAL A 45 12.71 -12.51 -9.74
CA VAL A 45 13.09 -12.56 -8.33
C VAL A 45 11.89 -12.26 -7.45
N TRP A 46 11.84 -12.93 -6.30
CA TRP A 46 10.70 -12.99 -5.41
C TRP A 46 10.88 -12.17 -4.15
N PHE A 47 9.77 -11.57 -3.71
CA PHE A 47 9.68 -10.84 -2.45
C PHE A 47 8.39 -11.20 -1.72
N THR A 48 8.38 -10.99 -0.40
CA THR A 48 7.18 -11.08 0.43
C THR A 48 6.99 -9.81 1.25
N PHE A 49 5.74 -9.49 1.58
CA PHE A 49 5.37 -8.48 2.55
C PHE A 49 4.20 -8.99 3.38
N ASN A 50 4.36 -9.01 4.70
CA ASN A 50 3.27 -9.40 5.60
C ASN A 50 2.37 -8.19 5.89
N SER A 51 1.06 -8.36 5.71
CA SER A 51 0.08 -7.32 5.95
C SER A 51 -0.06 -6.91 7.42
N SER A 52 0.37 -7.76 8.35
CA SER A 52 0.36 -7.47 9.79
C SER A 52 -0.98 -6.84 10.26
N ASN A 53 -0.92 -5.64 10.83
CA ASN A 53 -2.07 -4.84 11.25
C ASN A 53 -2.32 -3.62 10.35
N TYR A 54 -1.75 -3.60 9.16
CA TYR A 54 -2.03 -2.56 8.17
C TYR A 54 -3.43 -2.72 7.59
N ASP A 55 -4.09 -1.61 7.30
CA ASP A 55 -5.39 -1.59 6.63
C ASP A 55 -5.24 -1.77 5.13
N THR A 56 -4.15 -1.24 4.59
CA THR A 56 -3.73 -1.41 3.20
C THR A 56 -2.21 -1.29 3.10
N PHE A 57 -1.64 -1.50 1.93
CA PHE A 57 -0.26 -1.13 1.64
C PHE A 57 -0.09 -0.65 0.21
N ASP A 58 0.86 0.24 0.02
CA ASP A 58 1.29 0.71 -1.29
C ASP A 58 2.53 -0.06 -1.73
N PHE A 59 2.68 -0.23 -3.04
CA PHE A 59 3.88 -0.79 -3.65
C PHE A 59 4.36 0.08 -4.80
N THR A 60 5.68 0.07 -5.00
CA THR A 60 6.32 0.74 -6.14
C THR A 60 7.46 -0.14 -6.63
N ALA A 61 7.45 -0.45 -7.92
CA ALA A 61 8.57 -1.05 -8.62
C ALA A 61 9.04 -0.08 -9.71
N GLU A 62 10.27 0.38 -9.62
CA GLU A 62 10.89 1.30 -10.57
C GLU A 62 11.94 0.56 -11.40
N ASN A 63 11.85 0.68 -12.71
CA ASN A 63 12.79 0.08 -13.65
C ASN A 63 13.96 1.05 -13.85
N LEU A 64 15.15 0.62 -13.49
CA LEU A 64 16.40 1.38 -13.64
C LEU A 64 17.15 1.05 -14.95
N SER A 65 16.62 0.09 -15.72
CA SER A 65 17.18 -0.36 -16.99
C SER A 65 16.36 0.15 -18.18
N ASN A 66 16.78 -0.20 -19.40
CA ASN A 66 16.02 0.12 -20.61
C ASN A 66 15.15 -1.05 -21.11
N ASP A 67 15.20 -2.19 -20.44
CA ASP A 67 14.41 -3.36 -20.79
C ASP A 67 13.01 -3.31 -20.19
N VAL A 68 12.08 -4.08 -20.73
CA VAL A 68 10.73 -4.20 -20.17
C VAL A 68 10.75 -5.19 -19.02
N LEU A 69 10.40 -4.74 -17.82
CA LEU A 69 10.18 -5.59 -16.67
C LEU A 69 8.69 -5.88 -16.49
N GLY A 70 8.39 -7.04 -15.93
CA GLY A 70 7.09 -7.41 -15.44
C GLY A 70 7.05 -7.39 -13.90
N PHE A 71 5.89 -7.09 -13.36
CA PHE A 71 5.58 -7.16 -11.94
C PHE A 71 4.28 -7.93 -11.77
N VAL A 72 4.24 -8.84 -10.81
CA VAL A 72 3.02 -9.54 -10.39
C VAL A 72 2.96 -9.54 -8.88
N MET A 73 1.81 -9.16 -8.34
CA MET A 73 1.46 -9.34 -6.93
C MET A 73 0.49 -10.50 -6.80
N MET A 74 0.74 -11.35 -5.82
CA MET A 74 -0.02 -12.56 -5.55
C MET A 74 -0.33 -12.67 -4.06
N GLU A 75 -1.44 -13.34 -3.74
CA GLU A 75 -1.79 -13.73 -2.39
C GLU A 75 -1.86 -15.26 -2.28
N GLY A 76 -1.52 -15.80 -1.12
CA GLY A 76 -1.58 -17.24 -0.85
C GLY A 76 -0.90 -17.60 0.46
N ALA A 77 -1.22 -18.78 0.96
CA ALA A 77 -0.63 -19.27 2.21
C ALA A 77 0.84 -19.70 2.02
N ASP A 78 1.22 -20.09 0.81
CA ASP A 78 2.55 -20.53 0.42
C ASP A 78 2.72 -20.43 -1.10
N CYS A 79 3.93 -20.69 -1.59
CA CYS A 79 4.28 -20.67 -3.01
C CYS A 79 3.47 -21.64 -3.89
N ALA A 80 2.86 -22.66 -3.31
CA ALA A 80 2.07 -23.65 -4.06
C ALA A 80 0.61 -23.22 -4.24
N SER A 81 0.14 -22.22 -3.50
CA SER A 81 -1.26 -21.77 -3.44
C SER A 81 -1.48 -20.33 -3.89
N LEU A 82 -0.51 -19.76 -4.62
CA LEU A 82 -0.57 -18.34 -5.05
C LEU A 82 -1.68 -18.07 -6.06
N ASN A 83 -2.41 -16.98 -5.84
CA ASN A 83 -3.37 -16.41 -6.77
C ASN A 83 -2.94 -15.00 -7.15
N THR A 84 -2.94 -14.70 -8.45
CA THR A 84 -2.59 -13.37 -8.94
C THR A 84 -3.65 -12.36 -8.53
N VAL A 85 -3.21 -11.25 -7.93
CA VAL A 85 -4.05 -10.10 -7.58
C VAL A 85 -3.93 -9.03 -8.65
N VAL A 86 -2.72 -8.61 -8.98
CA VAL A 86 -2.44 -7.60 -9.99
C VAL A 86 -1.12 -7.87 -10.71
N GLY A 87 -0.99 -7.38 -11.92
CA GLY A 87 0.27 -7.39 -12.66
C GLY A 87 0.36 -6.25 -13.67
N CYS A 88 1.57 -5.83 -13.96
CA CYS A 88 1.86 -4.83 -14.97
C CYS A 88 3.17 -5.17 -15.70
N GLN A 89 3.33 -4.62 -16.92
CA GLN A 89 4.64 -4.54 -17.58
C GLN A 89 5.06 -3.06 -17.61
N PHE A 90 6.32 -2.79 -17.33
CA PHE A 90 6.77 -1.42 -17.17
C PHE A 90 8.21 -1.21 -17.69
N THR A 91 8.44 -0.04 -18.23
CA THR A 91 9.77 0.48 -18.59
C THR A 91 10.17 1.67 -17.70
N GLY A 92 9.27 2.12 -16.87
CA GLY A 92 9.44 3.19 -15.89
C GLY A 92 9.00 2.70 -14.51
N THR A 93 7.82 3.10 -14.05
CA THR A 93 7.30 2.77 -12.72
C THR A 93 6.02 1.96 -12.82
N CYS A 94 5.91 0.91 -12.01
CA CYS A 94 4.66 0.24 -11.69
C CYS A 94 4.38 0.46 -10.20
N ALA A 95 3.27 1.09 -9.88
CA ALA A 95 2.89 1.40 -8.51
C ALA A 95 1.38 1.29 -8.32
N GLY A 96 0.96 1.06 -7.10
CA GLY A 96 -0.45 1.00 -6.72
C GLY A 96 -0.64 0.76 -5.23
N SER A 97 -1.90 0.74 -4.81
CA SER A 97 -2.31 0.32 -3.48
C SER A 97 -3.03 -1.02 -3.56
N VAL A 98 -2.87 -1.86 -2.56
CA VAL A 98 -3.55 -3.16 -2.54
C VAL A 98 -5.06 -3.02 -2.50
N GLU A 99 -5.60 -1.96 -1.90
CA GLU A 99 -7.04 -1.68 -1.84
C GLU A 99 -7.67 -1.45 -3.22
N ASP A 100 -6.87 -1.03 -4.21
CA ASP A 100 -7.34 -0.84 -5.59
C ASP A 100 -7.69 -2.18 -6.28
N PHE A 101 -7.18 -3.30 -5.75
CA PHE A 101 -7.22 -4.61 -6.41
C PHE A 101 -7.92 -5.69 -5.59
N THR A 102 -7.81 -5.65 -4.26
CA THR A 102 -8.40 -6.65 -3.36
C THR A 102 -8.57 -6.08 -1.96
N THR A 103 -9.44 -6.72 -1.17
CA THR A 103 -9.52 -6.42 0.26
C THR A 103 -8.34 -7.07 0.98
N LEU A 104 -7.56 -6.28 1.70
CA LEU A 104 -6.42 -6.77 2.47
C LEU A 104 -6.88 -7.76 3.54
N VAL A 105 -6.25 -8.93 3.56
CA VAL A 105 -6.44 -9.92 4.62
C VAL A 105 -5.39 -9.69 5.70
N PRO A 106 -5.76 -9.41 6.95
CA PRO A 106 -4.80 -9.16 8.02
C PRO A 106 -3.86 -10.34 8.27
N ASN A 107 -2.62 -10.05 8.61
CA ASN A 107 -1.58 -11.02 8.95
C ASN A 107 -1.38 -12.11 7.88
N THR A 108 -1.43 -11.70 6.63
CA THR A 108 -1.26 -12.54 5.43
C THR A 108 -0.02 -12.11 4.66
N ASP A 109 0.72 -13.08 4.13
CA ASP A 109 1.84 -12.79 3.26
C ASP A 109 1.35 -12.55 1.84
N TYR A 110 1.80 -11.44 1.27
CA TYR A 110 1.66 -11.10 -0.14
C TYR A 110 3.00 -11.34 -0.82
N TYR A 111 2.97 -11.95 -2.00
CA TYR A 111 4.14 -12.31 -2.78
C TYR A 111 4.25 -11.39 -3.99
N PHE A 112 5.46 -11.01 -4.31
CA PHE A 112 5.76 -10.16 -5.46
C PHE A 112 6.83 -10.82 -6.32
N LEU A 113 6.59 -10.87 -7.62
CA LEU A 113 7.57 -11.31 -8.61
C LEU A 113 7.89 -10.14 -9.54
N ILE A 114 9.17 -9.80 -9.64
CA ILE A 114 9.70 -8.89 -10.65
C ILE A 114 10.47 -9.73 -11.65
N TYR A 115 10.10 -9.66 -12.94
CA TYR A 115 10.58 -10.62 -13.94
C TYR A 115 10.78 -10.02 -15.31
N THR A 116 11.48 -10.76 -16.17
CA THR A 116 11.53 -10.59 -17.63
C THR A 116 10.95 -11.84 -18.31
N ASN A 117 10.49 -11.68 -19.55
CA ASN A 117 9.96 -12.79 -20.37
C ASN A 117 11.02 -13.45 -21.25
N ASP A 118 12.24 -12.97 -21.24
CA ASP A 118 13.34 -13.43 -22.12
C ASP A 118 14.63 -13.58 -21.30
N ALA A 119 15.22 -14.77 -21.38
CA ALA A 119 16.51 -15.07 -20.72
C ALA A 119 17.68 -14.19 -21.18
N ALA A 120 17.57 -13.58 -22.39
CA ALA A 120 18.58 -12.70 -22.93
C ALA A 120 18.45 -11.25 -22.43
N THR A 121 17.31 -10.92 -21.82
CA THR A 121 17.06 -9.62 -21.24
C THR A 121 17.09 -9.71 -19.72
N CYS A 122 17.57 -8.69 -19.06
CA CYS A 122 17.50 -8.55 -17.62
C CYS A 122 17.50 -7.06 -17.26
N GLY A 123 17.00 -6.73 -16.09
CA GLY A 123 16.91 -5.34 -15.70
C GLY A 123 17.16 -5.13 -14.21
N ASP A 124 17.73 -3.97 -13.93
CA ASP A 124 17.88 -3.47 -12.57
C ASP A 124 16.61 -2.70 -12.17
N PHE A 125 16.24 -2.80 -10.91
CA PHE A 125 15.03 -2.19 -10.39
C PHE A 125 15.18 -1.75 -8.94
N GLU A 126 14.29 -0.86 -8.52
CA GLU A 126 13.99 -0.58 -7.11
C GLU A 126 12.59 -1.06 -6.78
N PHE A 127 12.41 -1.63 -5.59
CA PHE A 127 11.12 -2.12 -5.11
C PHE A 127 10.89 -1.70 -3.67
N THR A 128 9.73 -1.12 -3.41
CA THR A 128 9.33 -0.65 -2.07
C THR A 128 7.90 -1.09 -1.79
N THR A 129 7.66 -1.51 -0.55
CA THR A 129 6.30 -1.71 0.00
C THR A 129 6.15 -0.85 1.25
N THR A 130 4.99 -0.20 1.40
CA THR A 130 4.70 0.67 2.54
C THR A 130 3.33 0.34 3.10
N GLY A 131 3.31 -0.20 4.31
CA GLY A 131 2.06 -0.46 5.03
C GLY A 131 1.40 0.83 5.49
N VAL A 132 0.08 0.89 5.37
CA VAL A 132 -0.74 2.04 5.69
C VAL A 132 -1.75 1.66 6.76
N ILE A 133 -1.81 2.45 7.83
CA ILE A 133 -2.85 2.40 8.86
C ILE A 133 -3.75 3.60 8.66
N LEU A 134 -5.03 3.33 8.38
CA LEU A 134 -6.05 4.34 8.16
C LEU A 134 -6.64 4.79 9.50
N GLY A 135 -6.88 6.10 9.66
CA GLY A 135 -7.49 6.62 10.86
C GLY A 135 -7.44 8.15 10.90
N CYS A 136 -8.03 8.73 11.93
CA CYS A 136 -7.92 10.17 12.15
C CYS A 136 -6.49 10.54 12.58
N THR A 137 -5.81 11.38 11.81
CA THR A 137 -4.44 11.85 12.11
C THR A 137 -4.38 13.21 12.81
N ASP A 138 -5.54 13.85 13.07
CA ASP A 138 -5.58 15.12 13.78
C ASP A 138 -5.59 14.88 15.30
N ALA A 139 -4.51 15.31 15.98
CA ALA A 139 -4.37 15.17 17.43
C ALA A 139 -5.41 15.96 18.25
N GLN A 140 -6.20 16.84 17.62
CA GLN A 140 -7.28 17.58 18.27
C GLN A 140 -8.62 16.85 18.19
N ALA A 141 -8.71 15.81 17.37
CA ALA A 141 -9.92 15.01 17.24
C ALA A 141 -10.09 14.07 18.46
N THR A 142 -11.34 13.78 18.80
CA THR A 142 -11.68 12.89 19.91
C THR A 142 -11.36 11.42 19.62
N ASN A 143 -11.33 11.06 18.34
CA ASN A 143 -11.00 9.74 17.82
C ASN A 143 -9.62 9.68 17.15
N TYR A 144 -8.70 10.59 17.57
CA TYR A 144 -7.32 10.57 17.08
C TYR A 144 -6.68 9.18 17.24
N ASN A 145 -6.09 8.68 16.18
CA ASN A 145 -5.32 7.45 16.17
C ASN A 145 -3.83 7.77 15.97
N ALA A 146 -3.02 7.62 17.01
CA ALA A 146 -1.60 7.90 16.96
C ALA A 146 -0.80 6.94 16.05
N GLU A 147 -1.36 5.77 15.70
CA GLU A 147 -0.76 4.79 14.80
C GLU A 147 -1.15 5.02 13.34
N ALA A 148 -2.18 5.84 13.08
CA ALA A 148 -2.59 6.15 11.71
C ALA A 148 -1.47 6.85 10.94
N THR A 149 -1.16 6.32 9.77
CA THR A 149 -0.19 6.90 8.83
C THR A 149 -0.88 7.71 7.73
N GLN A 150 -2.18 7.49 7.55
CA GLN A 150 -3.01 8.20 6.57
C GLN A 150 -4.38 8.52 7.15
N ASP A 151 -4.83 9.76 6.93
CA ASP A 151 -6.15 10.21 7.34
C ASP A 151 -7.23 9.56 6.44
N ASN A 152 -8.21 8.95 7.08
CA ASN A 152 -9.36 8.35 6.41
C ASN A 152 -10.59 9.29 6.35
N GLY A 153 -10.45 10.53 6.78
CA GLY A 153 -11.52 11.54 6.77
C GLY A 153 -12.60 11.35 7.84
N THR A 154 -12.34 10.52 8.86
CA THR A 154 -13.32 10.23 9.92
C THR A 154 -13.05 10.96 11.23
N CYS A 155 -12.25 12.03 11.21
CA CYS A 155 -11.95 12.82 12.41
C CYS A 155 -13.22 13.38 13.03
N GLU A 156 -13.40 13.14 14.31
CA GLU A 156 -14.51 13.65 15.12
C GLU A 156 -13.98 14.69 16.11
N TYR A 157 -14.73 15.77 16.27
CA TYR A 157 -14.36 16.82 17.20
C TYR A 157 -15.45 17.02 18.25
N GLU A 158 -15.05 17.27 19.50
CA GLU A 158 -16.02 17.72 20.49
C GLU A 158 -16.60 19.05 20.02
N GLY A 159 -17.89 19.05 19.73
CA GLY A 159 -18.62 20.27 19.47
C GLY A 159 -18.52 21.18 20.71
N VAL A 160 -17.93 22.35 20.59
CA VAL A 160 -18.04 23.38 21.63
C VAL A 160 -19.50 23.82 21.63
N ILE A 161 -20.32 23.20 22.48
CA ILE A 161 -21.71 23.64 22.66
C ILE A 161 -21.65 25.07 23.21
N PRO A 162 -22.11 26.07 22.45
CA PRO A 162 -22.14 27.46 22.93
C PRO A 162 -22.90 27.56 24.26
N ALA A 163 -22.43 28.39 25.17
CA ALA A 163 -23.06 28.53 26.48
C ALA A 163 -24.56 28.94 26.39
N ASN A 164 -24.98 29.48 25.25
CA ASN A 164 -26.34 29.90 24.95
C ASN A 164 -27.08 28.97 23.96
N ASP A 165 -26.65 27.70 23.82
CA ASP A 165 -27.28 26.74 22.94
C ASP A 165 -28.69 26.32 23.42
N LEU A 166 -28.91 26.33 24.74
CA LEU A 166 -30.22 26.07 25.33
C LEU A 166 -30.98 27.39 25.53
N CYS A 167 -32.30 27.34 25.35
CA CYS A 167 -33.18 28.50 25.53
C CYS A 167 -33.04 29.15 26.92
N ASP A 168 -32.81 28.32 27.95
CA ASP A 168 -32.63 28.80 29.34
C ASP A 168 -31.35 29.64 29.52
N ASN A 169 -30.37 29.48 28.61
CA ASN A 169 -29.09 30.18 28.60
C ASN A 169 -29.03 31.27 27.50
N ALA A 170 -30.18 31.65 26.94
CA ALA A 170 -30.22 32.60 25.86
C ALA A 170 -29.65 33.98 26.29
N ILE A 171 -28.77 34.52 25.45
CA ILE A 171 -28.20 35.83 25.70
C ILE A 171 -29.24 36.93 25.40
N THR A 172 -29.51 37.79 26.38
CA THR A 172 -30.40 38.95 26.20
C THR A 172 -29.73 39.97 25.29
N LEU A 173 -30.39 40.33 24.22
CA LEU A 173 -29.92 41.38 23.30
C LEU A 173 -30.48 42.74 23.75
N GLU A 174 -29.60 43.73 23.84
CA GLU A 174 -30.00 45.11 24.09
C GLU A 174 -30.10 45.91 22.78
N CYS A 175 -31.03 46.89 22.73
CA CYS A 175 -31.18 47.75 21.57
C CYS A 175 -29.90 48.55 21.32
N ASN A 176 -29.49 48.64 20.06
CA ASN A 176 -28.29 49.35 19.59
C ASN A 176 -26.93 48.78 20.05
N THR A 177 -26.86 47.57 20.54
CA THR A 177 -25.60 46.85 20.81
C THR A 177 -25.33 45.80 19.74
N VAL A 178 -24.05 45.60 19.41
CA VAL A 178 -23.62 44.51 18.54
C VAL A 178 -23.15 43.37 19.42
N THR A 179 -23.83 42.21 19.33
CA THR A 179 -23.42 40.99 20.01
C THR A 179 -22.89 40.04 18.95
N THR A 180 -21.65 39.59 19.11
CA THR A 180 -21.04 38.56 18.26
C THR A 180 -21.29 37.21 18.89
N GLY A 181 -21.64 36.21 18.08
CA GLY A 181 -21.85 34.85 18.49
C GLY A 181 -21.23 33.85 17.51
N SER A 182 -21.10 32.60 17.93
CA SER A 182 -20.71 31.48 17.10
C SER A 182 -21.77 30.40 17.23
N THR A 183 -22.06 29.71 16.15
CA THR A 183 -23.01 28.56 16.15
C THR A 183 -22.35 27.23 16.53
N GLY A 184 -21.09 27.27 16.95
CA GLY A 184 -20.30 26.04 17.12
C GLY A 184 -19.92 25.45 15.77
N GLY A 185 -18.76 24.84 15.68
CA GLY A 185 -18.34 24.17 14.45
C GLY A 185 -19.21 22.95 14.16
N SER A 186 -19.65 22.87 12.94
CA SER A 186 -20.12 21.63 12.32
C SER A 186 -18.93 20.81 11.85
#